data_ad81b5ed4211c15ae4bcf67edf826172
#
_entry.id   ad81b5ed4211c15ae4bcf67edf826172
#
_cell.length_a   1.000
_cell.length_b   1.000
_cell.length_c   1.000
_cell.angle_alpha   90.00
_cell.angle_beta   90.00
_cell.angle_gamma   90.00
#
_symmetry.space_group_name_H-M   'P 1'
#
loop_
_entity.id
_entity.type
_entity.pdbx_description
1 polymer ?
#
loop_
_entity_poly.entity_id
_entity_poly.type
_entity_poly.pdbx_seq_one_letter_code
_entity_poly.pdbx_strand_id
1 'polypeptide(L)'
;MTTAFEANGLGKRYGRRWALRGVDLAIPAGRVVALVGPNGAGKTTLLETAVGLVRPTVGAVRLFGMAPGPRSLPAVGFVAQDKPLYPDFRVVELLRLARRLNHRWDESYARRRLDALGIDPRRRAAKLSGGQRAQVALTLALAKRPRLLLLDEPTANLDPLARRDFLDAVAGEARTTGLTVVHSSHSVAELNRDCDHLVVIRDAAVVLAGDVARVVPPGRDLEGVILAALGAPSRAVAA
;
A
#
# COMPACT_ATOMS: atom_id res chain seq x y z
N MET A 1 10.52 -12.90 -14.27
CA MET A 1 10.36 -12.25 -12.94
C MET A 1 8.98 -12.57 -12.42
N THR A 2 8.83 -12.87 -11.13
CA THR A 2 7.52 -13.15 -10.53
C THR A 2 6.73 -11.84 -10.38
N THR A 3 5.46 -11.81 -10.83
CA THR A 3 4.56 -10.68 -10.63
C THR A 3 3.91 -10.78 -9.25
N ALA A 4 4.02 -9.72 -8.44
CA ALA A 4 3.41 -9.67 -7.11
C ALA A 4 1.95 -9.24 -7.17
N PHE A 5 1.64 -8.27 -8.03
CA PHE A 5 0.31 -7.72 -8.24
C PHE A 5 0.05 -7.60 -9.74
N GLU A 6 -1.13 -8.03 -10.18
CA GLU A 6 -1.55 -7.96 -11.57
C GLU A 6 -3.02 -7.53 -11.64
N ALA A 7 -3.32 -6.57 -12.49
CA ALA A 7 -4.68 -6.18 -12.84
C ALA A 7 -4.84 -6.28 -14.35
N ASN A 8 -5.93 -6.91 -14.81
CA ASN A 8 -6.21 -7.16 -16.22
C ASN A 8 -7.61 -6.62 -16.54
N GLY A 9 -7.68 -5.54 -17.33
CA GLY A 9 -8.91 -4.86 -17.71
C GLY A 9 -9.76 -4.48 -16.49
N LEU A 10 -9.10 -4.22 -15.33
CA LEU A 10 -9.79 -4.04 -14.06
C LEU A 10 -10.66 -2.79 -14.08
N GLY A 11 -11.93 -2.95 -13.75
CA GLY A 11 -12.87 -1.86 -13.60
C GLY A 11 -13.77 -2.01 -12.38
N LYS A 12 -13.99 -0.89 -11.69
CA LYS A 12 -14.94 -0.79 -10.58
C LYS A 12 -15.83 0.43 -10.75
N ARG A 13 -17.14 0.19 -10.70
CA ARG A 13 -18.17 1.22 -10.80
C ARG A 13 -19.01 1.27 -9.53
N TYR A 14 -19.25 2.47 -9.04
CA TYR A 14 -20.20 2.75 -7.96
C TYR A 14 -21.35 3.58 -8.55
N GLY A 15 -22.53 2.98 -8.65
CA GLY A 15 -23.65 3.59 -9.35
C GLY A 15 -23.29 3.91 -10.83
N ARG A 16 -23.26 5.19 -11.18
CA ARG A 16 -22.91 5.65 -12.54
C ARG A 16 -21.44 6.06 -12.69
N ARG A 17 -20.67 6.17 -11.59
CA ARG A 17 -19.28 6.65 -11.58
C ARG A 17 -18.30 5.48 -11.59
N TRP A 18 -17.34 5.51 -12.50
CA TRP A 18 -16.20 4.61 -12.49
C TRP A 18 -15.15 5.11 -11.49
N ALA A 19 -14.77 4.25 -10.57
CA ALA A 19 -13.61 4.47 -9.67
C ALA A 19 -12.33 3.84 -10.24
N LEU A 20 -12.47 2.79 -11.06
CA LEU A 20 -11.42 2.18 -11.88
C LEU A 20 -12.02 1.83 -13.25
N ARG A 21 -11.27 2.07 -14.32
CA ARG A 21 -11.75 1.81 -15.70
C ARG A 21 -10.61 1.28 -16.57
N GLY A 22 -10.70 0.01 -16.96
CA GLY A 22 -9.74 -0.61 -17.86
C GLY A 22 -8.31 -0.54 -17.37
N VAL A 23 -8.10 -0.85 -16.07
CA VAL A 23 -6.74 -0.81 -15.48
C VAL A 23 -6.02 -2.09 -15.84
N ASP A 24 -4.92 -1.94 -16.60
CA ASP A 24 -3.92 -2.96 -16.86
C ASP A 24 -2.64 -2.59 -16.14
N LEU A 25 -2.18 -3.43 -15.22
CA LEU A 25 -1.03 -3.16 -14.35
C LEU A 25 -0.36 -4.47 -13.95
N ALA A 26 0.97 -4.50 -14.05
CA ALA A 26 1.79 -5.58 -13.53
C ALA A 26 2.92 -5.00 -12.65
N ILE A 27 2.95 -5.37 -11.38
CA ILE A 27 3.98 -4.98 -10.41
C ILE A 27 4.89 -6.18 -10.16
N PRO A 28 6.19 -6.09 -10.48
CA PRO A 28 7.15 -7.15 -10.19
C PRO A 28 7.33 -7.34 -8.67
N ALA A 29 7.66 -8.57 -8.25
CA ALA A 29 8.00 -8.85 -6.86
C ALA A 29 9.34 -8.20 -6.47
N GLY A 30 9.46 -7.82 -5.19
CA GLY A 30 10.67 -7.22 -4.61
C GLY A 30 10.84 -5.72 -4.91
N ARG A 31 9.80 -5.04 -5.43
CA ARG A 31 9.84 -3.61 -5.74
C ARG A 31 9.19 -2.75 -4.67
N VAL A 32 9.74 -1.56 -4.49
CA VAL A 32 9.10 -0.48 -3.72
C VAL A 32 8.40 0.45 -4.72
N VAL A 33 7.07 0.41 -4.70
CA VAL A 33 6.21 1.04 -5.70
C VAL A 33 5.52 2.25 -5.11
N ALA A 34 5.66 3.40 -5.77
CA ALA A 34 4.83 4.57 -5.51
C ALA A 34 3.57 4.52 -6.38
N LEU A 35 2.40 4.47 -5.74
CA LEU A 35 1.09 4.62 -6.39
C LEU A 35 0.59 6.04 -6.17
N VAL A 36 0.67 6.87 -7.21
CA VAL A 36 0.41 8.31 -7.10
C VAL A 36 -0.82 8.71 -7.89
N GLY A 37 -1.53 9.69 -7.37
CA GLY A 37 -2.68 10.29 -8.06
C GLY A 37 -3.49 11.18 -7.13
N PRO A 38 -4.32 12.07 -7.69
CA PRO A 38 -5.16 12.96 -6.91
C PRO A 38 -6.19 12.18 -6.06
N ASN A 39 -6.81 12.89 -5.12
CA ASN A 39 -7.90 12.33 -4.34
C ASN A 39 -9.06 11.91 -5.27
N GLY A 40 -9.60 10.72 -5.05
CA GLY A 40 -10.67 10.16 -5.89
C GLY A 40 -10.20 9.56 -7.23
N ALA A 41 -8.89 9.49 -7.50
CA ALA A 41 -8.36 8.88 -8.73
C ALA A 41 -8.55 7.35 -8.79
N GLY A 42 -8.82 6.68 -7.67
CA GLY A 42 -9.05 5.23 -7.60
C GLY A 42 -7.99 4.44 -6.83
N LYS A 43 -6.99 5.09 -6.21
CA LYS A 43 -5.89 4.43 -5.46
C LYS A 43 -6.42 3.46 -4.40
N THR A 44 -7.25 3.95 -3.47
CA THR A 44 -7.88 3.14 -2.42
C THR A 44 -8.69 1.99 -3.01
N THR A 45 -9.51 2.26 -4.04
CA THR A 45 -10.32 1.22 -4.70
C THR A 45 -9.44 0.13 -5.33
N LEU A 46 -8.30 0.49 -5.91
CA LEU A 46 -7.33 -0.48 -6.46
C LEU A 46 -6.77 -1.37 -5.34
N LEU A 47 -6.31 -0.78 -4.23
CA LEU A 47 -5.75 -1.51 -3.10
C LEU A 47 -6.80 -2.38 -2.39
N GLU A 48 -8.01 -1.86 -2.17
CA GLU A 48 -9.13 -2.62 -1.57
C GLU A 48 -9.57 -3.78 -2.46
N THR A 49 -9.57 -3.59 -3.79
CA THR A 49 -9.86 -4.68 -4.72
C THR A 49 -8.78 -5.76 -4.65
N ALA A 50 -7.51 -5.36 -4.49
CA ALA A 50 -6.39 -6.30 -4.34
C ALA A 50 -6.52 -7.19 -3.10
N VAL A 51 -7.04 -6.67 -2.00
CA VAL A 51 -7.24 -7.47 -0.77
C VAL A 51 -8.64 -8.09 -0.68
N GLY A 52 -9.47 -7.94 -1.72
CA GLY A 52 -10.80 -8.56 -1.80
C GLY A 52 -11.88 -7.87 -0.97
N LEU A 53 -11.62 -6.68 -0.42
CA LEU A 53 -12.63 -5.86 0.27
C LEU A 53 -13.66 -5.30 -0.71
N VAL A 54 -13.24 -5.04 -1.94
CA VAL A 54 -14.09 -4.55 -3.01
C VAL A 54 -14.06 -5.55 -4.19
N ARG A 55 -15.23 -6.00 -4.66
CA ARG A 55 -15.33 -6.81 -5.85
C ARG A 55 -15.25 -5.94 -7.11
N PRO A 56 -14.45 -6.30 -8.13
CA PRO A 56 -14.44 -5.62 -9.41
C PRO A 56 -15.82 -5.71 -10.08
N THR A 57 -16.14 -4.73 -10.91
CA THR A 57 -17.31 -4.78 -11.80
C THR A 57 -16.98 -5.53 -13.08
N VAL A 58 -15.77 -5.34 -13.61
CA VAL A 58 -15.22 -6.03 -14.77
C VAL A 58 -13.72 -6.29 -14.57
N GLY A 59 -13.16 -7.21 -15.33
CA GLY A 59 -11.76 -7.57 -15.25
C GLY A 59 -11.41 -8.36 -13.98
N ALA A 60 -10.12 -8.45 -13.69
CA ALA A 60 -9.63 -9.25 -12.56
C ALA A 60 -8.35 -8.65 -11.96
N VAL A 61 -8.11 -8.99 -10.70
CA VAL A 61 -6.83 -8.76 -10.01
C VAL A 61 -6.26 -10.10 -9.55
N ARG A 62 -4.95 -10.22 -9.59
CA ARG A 62 -4.22 -11.40 -9.10
C ARG A 62 -3.06 -10.95 -8.21
N LEU A 63 -2.80 -11.73 -7.18
CA LEU A 63 -1.69 -11.58 -6.25
C LEU A 63 -0.84 -12.84 -6.33
N PHE A 64 0.41 -12.71 -6.80
CA PHE A 64 1.27 -13.87 -7.07
C PHE A 64 0.58 -14.93 -7.95
N GLY A 65 -0.16 -14.50 -8.98
CA GLY A 65 -0.91 -15.35 -9.90
C GLY A 65 -2.26 -15.86 -9.38
N MET A 66 -2.61 -15.62 -8.12
CA MET A 66 -3.85 -16.09 -7.49
C MET A 66 -4.88 -14.96 -7.34
N ALA A 67 -6.16 -15.27 -7.45
CA ALA A 67 -7.22 -14.32 -7.08
C ALA A 67 -7.15 -13.98 -5.57
N PRO A 68 -7.59 -12.75 -5.16
CA PRO A 68 -7.72 -12.39 -3.76
C PRO A 68 -8.59 -13.39 -3.00
N GLY A 69 -8.08 -13.91 -1.89
CA GLY A 69 -8.81 -14.89 -1.08
C GLY A 69 -7.92 -15.64 -0.09
N PRO A 70 -8.44 -16.72 0.53
CA PRO A 70 -7.75 -17.44 1.60
C PRO A 70 -6.34 -17.96 1.25
N ARG A 71 -6.08 -18.20 -0.04
CA ARG A 71 -4.77 -18.70 -0.51
C ARG A 71 -3.74 -17.58 -0.72
N SER A 72 -4.17 -16.40 -1.16
CA SER A 72 -3.27 -15.27 -1.48
C SER A 72 -3.08 -14.31 -0.31
N LEU A 73 -4.14 -14.02 0.45
CA LEU A 73 -4.13 -13.03 1.53
C LEU A 73 -3.15 -13.31 2.69
N PRO A 74 -2.80 -14.56 3.03
CA PRO A 74 -1.72 -14.80 3.99
C PRO A 74 -0.38 -14.20 3.60
N ALA A 75 -0.11 -14.01 2.29
CA ALA A 75 1.10 -13.40 1.77
C ALA A 75 1.01 -11.86 1.66
N VAL A 76 -0.11 -11.24 2.03
CA VAL A 76 -0.36 -9.80 1.86
C VAL A 76 -0.56 -9.12 3.21
N GLY A 77 0.20 -8.07 3.49
CA GLY A 77 -0.07 -7.09 4.53
C GLY A 77 -0.86 -5.92 3.95
N PHE A 78 -1.82 -5.40 4.68
CA PHE A 78 -2.56 -4.21 4.28
C PHE A 78 -2.69 -3.24 5.44
N VAL A 79 -2.35 -1.98 5.21
CA VAL A 79 -2.58 -0.88 6.14
C VAL A 79 -3.49 0.12 5.45
N ALA A 80 -4.73 0.19 5.91
CA ALA A 80 -5.73 1.12 5.40
C ALA A 80 -5.46 2.55 5.88
N GLN A 81 -5.99 3.53 5.17
CA GLN A 81 -5.81 4.96 5.45
C GLN A 81 -6.20 5.33 6.89
N ASP A 82 -7.32 4.83 7.37
CA ASP A 82 -7.83 5.13 8.72
C ASP A 82 -7.10 4.35 9.83
N LYS A 83 -6.24 3.39 9.45
CA LYS A 83 -5.52 2.51 10.39
C LYS A 83 -6.46 1.98 11.48
N PRO A 84 -7.51 1.21 11.10
CA PRO A 84 -8.56 0.80 12.01
C PRO A 84 -8.02 -0.20 13.05
N LEU A 85 -7.73 0.30 14.23
CA LEU A 85 -7.44 -0.50 15.42
C LEU A 85 -8.66 -0.45 16.33
N TYR A 86 -9.03 -1.58 16.93
CA TYR A 86 -10.10 -1.61 17.93
C TYR A 86 -9.72 -0.71 19.10
N PRO A 87 -10.44 0.42 19.32
CA PRO A 87 -9.99 1.49 20.23
C PRO A 87 -9.89 1.04 21.68
N ASP A 88 -10.74 0.13 22.10
CA ASP A 88 -10.80 -0.40 23.47
C ASP A 88 -9.78 -1.49 23.75
N PHE A 89 -9.22 -2.10 22.70
CA PHE A 89 -8.21 -3.15 22.86
C PHE A 89 -6.87 -2.54 23.28
N ARG A 90 -6.17 -3.26 24.14
CA ARG A 90 -4.75 -3.01 24.40
C ARG A 90 -3.92 -3.50 23.22
N VAL A 91 -2.74 -2.94 23.03
CA VAL A 91 -1.84 -3.37 21.94
C VAL A 91 -1.55 -4.87 22.02
N VAL A 92 -1.33 -5.42 23.22
CA VAL A 92 -1.14 -6.88 23.41
C VAL A 92 -2.34 -7.71 22.98
N GLU A 93 -3.54 -7.18 23.11
CA GLU A 93 -4.79 -7.88 22.70
C GLU A 93 -4.91 -7.85 21.17
N LEU A 94 -4.52 -6.74 20.51
CA LEU A 94 -4.41 -6.66 19.06
C LEU A 94 -3.40 -7.67 18.51
N LEU A 95 -2.23 -7.81 19.13
CA LEU A 95 -1.24 -8.84 18.76
C LEU A 95 -1.81 -10.24 18.89
N ARG A 96 -2.48 -10.55 19.99
CA ARG A 96 -3.12 -11.86 20.21
C ARG A 96 -4.20 -12.16 19.18
N LEU A 97 -5.03 -11.17 18.85
CA LEU A 97 -6.06 -11.30 17.82
C LEU A 97 -5.41 -11.57 16.46
N ALA A 98 -4.42 -10.75 16.07
CA ALA A 98 -3.72 -10.91 14.81
C ALA A 98 -3.04 -12.29 14.70
N ARG A 99 -2.41 -12.77 15.77
CA ARG A 99 -1.82 -14.12 15.83
C ARG A 99 -2.86 -15.22 15.60
N ARG A 100 -4.06 -15.09 16.17
CA ARG A 100 -5.14 -16.09 15.98
C ARG A 100 -5.70 -16.10 14.57
N LEU A 101 -5.67 -14.96 13.88
CA LEU A 101 -6.21 -14.80 12.53
C LEU A 101 -5.19 -15.12 11.43
N ASN A 102 -3.90 -15.28 11.77
CA ASN A 102 -2.85 -15.48 10.77
C ASN A 102 -2.04 -16.74 11.07
N HIS A 103 -2.02 -17.68 10.13
CA HIS A 103 -1.25 -18.93 10.26
C HIS A 103 0.28 -18.68 10.31
N ARG A 104 0.74 -17.62 9.64
CA ARG A 104 2.12 -17.15 9.71
C ARG A 104 2.15 -15.92 10.57
N TRP A 105 2.71 -16.05 11.76
CA TRP A 105 2.83 -14.94 12.72
C TRP A 105 4.16 -15.00 13.45
N ASP A 106 4.93 -13.93 13.38
CA ASP A 106 6.20 -13.77 14.10
C ASP A 106 6.01 -12.91 15.35
N GLU A 107 5.70 -13.56 16.46
CA GLU A 107 5.49 -12.93 17.74
C GLU A 107 6.77 -12.20 18.23
N SER A 108 7.94 -12.79 17.98
CA SER A 108 9.22 -12.22 18.38
C SER A 108 9.51 -10.92 17.64
N TYR A 109 9.22 -10.89 16.34
CA TYR A 109 9.32 -9.68 15.53
C TYR A 109 8.40 -8.58 16.08
N ALA A 110 7.12 -8.91 16.30
CA ALA A 110 6.14 -7.94 16.78
C ALA A 110 6.57 -7.31 18.11
N ARG A 111 7.04 -8.12 19.05
CA ARG A 111 7.50 -7.65 20.36
C ARG A 111 8.73 -6.77 20.25
N ARG A 112 9.80 -7.26 19.61
CA ARG A 112 11.02 -6.45 19.42
C ARG A 112 10.74 -5.11 18.75
N ARG A 113 9.81 -5.08 17.78
CA ARG A 113 9.45 -3.85 17.11
C ARG A 113 8.72 -2.87 18.03
N LEU A 114 7.78 -3.33 18.85
CA LEU A 114 7.11 -2.48 19.83
C LEU A 114 8.05 -1.97 20.90
N ASP A 115 8.98 -2.82 21.39
CA ASP A 115 9.99 -2.45 22.36
C ASP A 115 10.91 -1.35 21.80
N ALA A 116 11.39 -1.52 20.57
CA ALA A 116 12.22 -0.53 19.88
C ALA A 116 11.52 0.82 19.67
N LEU A 117 10.17 0.80 19.52
CA LEU A 117 9.33 1.98 19.38
C LEU A 117 8.91 2.60 20.73
N GLY A 118 9.26 1.98 21.87
CA GLY A 118 8.82 2.41 23.19
C GLY A 118 7.31 2.37 23.39
N ILE A 119 6.62 1.47 22.70
CA ILE A 119 5.15 1.33 22.79
C ILE A 119 4.82 0.29 23.85
N ASP A 120 4.24 0.73 24.99
CA ASP A 120 3.76 -0.18 26.04
C ASP A 120 2.62 -1.08 25.51
N PRO A 121 2.81 -2.42 25.50
CA PRO A 121 1.79 -3.37 25.05
C PRO A 121 0.48 -3.32 25.85
N ARG A 122 0.50 -2.78 27.06
CA ARG A 122 -0.69 -2.66 27.93
C ARG A 122 -1.54 -1.43 27.58
N ARG A 123 -1.01 -0.49 26.80
CA ARG A 123 -1.71 0.73 26.43
C ARG A 123 -2.89 0.44 25.50
N ARG A 124 -4.03 1.10 25.71
CA ARG A 124 -5.19 0.99 24.81
C ARG A 124 -4.94 1.70 23.49
N ALA A 125 -5.45 1.15 22.38
CA ALA A 125 -5.29 1.72 21.06
C ALA A 125 -5.84 3.16 20.95
N ALA A 126 -6.94 3.46 21.64
CA ALA A 126 -7.51 4.81 21.74
C ALA A 126 -6.54 5.83 22.36
N LYS A 127 -5.58 5.40 23.17
CA LYS A 127 -4.61 6.28 23.85
C LYS A 127 -3.28 6.44 23.12
N LEU A 128 -3.13 5.81 21.95
CA LEU A 128 -1.95 5.95 21.11
C LEU A 128 -1.99 7.30 20.36
N SER A 129 -0.83 7.93 20.17
CA SER A 129 -0.69 9.03 19.22
C SER A 129 -0.96 8.54 17.78
N GLY A 130 -1.16 9.46 16.84
CA GLY A 130 -1.31 9.12 15.42
C GLY A 130 -0.13 8.30 14.90
N GLY A 131 1.10 8.72 15.20
CA GLY A 131 2.32 8.01 14.84
C GLY A 131 2.41 6.63 15.48
N GLN A 132 2.15 6.51 16.79
CA GLN A 132 2.13 5.22 17.48
C GLN A 132 1.08 4.28 16.89
N ARG A 133 -0.11 4.79 16.56
CA ARG A 133 -1.18 4.00 15.92
C ARG A 133 -0.74 3.47 14.57
N ALA A 134 -0.10 4.31 13.75
CA ALA A 134 0.45 3.91 12.46
C ALA A 134 1.53 2.83 12.61
N GLN A 135 2.43 2.98 13.58
CA GLN A 135 3.49 2.00 13.86
C GLN A 135 2.92 0.66 14.37
N VAL A 136 1.87 0.67 15.20
CA VAL A 136 1.19 -0.56 15.62
C VAL A 136 0.51 -1.24 14.45
N ALA A 137 -0.22 -0.49 13.59
CA ALA A 137 -0.85 -1.05 12.39
C ALA A 137 0.18 -1.67 11.44
N LEU A 138 1.31 -0.99 11.22
CA LEU A 138 2.43 -1.52 10.44
C LEU A 138 3.03 -2.78 11.08
N THR A 139 3.21 -2.81 12.40
CA THR A 139 3.71 -3.98 13.11
C THR A 139 2.80 -5.18 12.93
N LEU A 140 1.48 -5.00 13.02
CA LEU A 140 0.48 -6.05 12.78
C LEU A 140 0.55 -6.58 11.34
N ALA A 141 0.73 -5.70 10.35
CA ALA A 141 0.85 -6.08 8.96
C ALA A 141 2.16 -6.84 8.66
N LEU A 142 3.29 -6.41 9.24
CA LEU A 142 4.61 -7.01 9.01
C LEU A 142 4.84 -8.31 9.79
N ALA A 143 4.26 -8.45 10.99
CA ALA A 143 4.45 -9.63 11.82
C ALA A 143 3.85 -10.92 11.21
N LYS A 144 2.94 -10.81 10.24
CA LYS A 144 2.49 -11.95 9.44
C LYS A 144 3.47 -12.37 8.33
N ARG A 145 4.65 -11.71 8.25
CA ARG A 145 5.69 -11.97 7.26
C ARG A 145 5.15 -12.00 5.82
N PRO A 146 4.53 -10.89 5.37
CA PRO A 146 3.96 -10.81 4.04
C PRO A 146 5.06 -10.79 2.96
N ARG A 147 4.70 -11.15 1.73
CA ARG A 147 5.51 -10.97 0.51
C ARG A 147 5.13 -9.68 -0.22
N LEU A 148 3.94 -9.15 0.04
CA LEU A 148 3.42 -7.90 -0.50
C LEU A 148 2.80 -7.08 0.63
N LEU A 149 3.22 -5.82 0.76
CA LEU A 149 2.66 -4.85 1.69
C LEU A 149 1.95 -3.75 0.89
N LEU A 150 0.68 -3.60 1.11
CA LEU A 150 -0.14 -2.54 0.52
C LEU A 150 -0.41 -1.48 1.59
N LEU A 151 -0.07 -0.22 1.29
CA LEU A 151 -0.18 0.90 2.19
C LEU A 151 -1.05 1.98 1.54
N ASP A 152 -2.24 2.21 2.09
CA ASP A 152 -3.14 3.23 1.58
C ASP A 152 -3.00 4.53 2.39
N GLU A 153 -2.35 5.52 1.79
CA GLU A 153 -2.04 6.83 2.39
C GLU A 153 -1.58 6.71 3.87
N PRO A 154 -0.59 5.84 4.18
CA PRO A 154 -0.28 5.44 5.55
C PRO A 154 0.27 6.58 6.39
N THR A 155 0.80 7.62 5.75
CA THR A 155 1.40 8.79 6.40
C THR A 155 0.46 9.99 6.48
N ALA A 156 -0.77 9.86 5.97
CA ALA A 156 -1.78 10.90 6.11
C ALA A 156 -2.02 11.23 7.59
N ASN A 157 -2.04 12.51 7.91
CA ASN A 157 -2.23 13.04 9.27
C ASN A 157 -1.11 12.68 10.27
N LEU A 158 0.07 12.29 9.81
CA LEU A 158 1.25 12.16 10.66
C LEU A 158 2.07 13.46 10.63
N ASP A 159 2.65 13.80 11.79
CA ASP A 159 3.68 14.85 11.83
C ASP A 159 4.92 14.43 11.01
N PRO A 160 5.80 15.38 10.63
CA PRO A 160 6.94 15.08 9.75
C PRO A 160 7.88 14.02 10.31
N LEU A 161 8.09 13.97 11.63
CA LEU A 161 8.98 13.00 12.25
C LEU A 161 8.36 11.60 12.23
N ALA A 162 7.11 11.46 12.67
CA ALA A 162 6.39 10.19 12.64
C ALA A 162 6.25 9.64 11.21
N ARG A 163 6.08 10.53 10.21
CA ARG A 163 6.07 10.17 8.79
C ARG A 163 7.39 9.57 8.35
N ARG A 164 8.49 10.26 8.65
CA ARG A 164 9.84 9.79 8.33
C ARG A 164 10.12 8.42 8.96
N ASP A 165 9.87 8.28 10.26
CA ASP A 165 10.09 7.04 11.00
C ASP A 165 9.27 5.87 10.42
N PHE A 166 8.05 6.16 9.95
CA PHE A 166 7.20 5.16 9.29
C PHE A 166 7.80 4.70 7.96
N LEU A 167 8.18 5.65 7.10
CA LEU A 167 8.74 5.34 5.78
C LEU A 167 10.10 4.65 5.88
N ASP A 168 10.97 5.08 6.79
CA ASP A 168 12.27 4.45 7.06
C ASP A 168 12.10 3.00 7.52
N ALA A 169 11.09 2.74 8.35
CA ALA A 169 10.77 1.39 8.79
C ALA A 169 10.30 0.49 7.64
N VAL A 170 9.45 1.01 6.74
CA VAL A 170 8.97 0.28 5.55
C VAL A 170 10.15 0.00 4.60
N ALA A 171 10.97 1.01 4.31
CA ALA A 171 12.14 0.87 3.44
C ALA A 171 13.17 -0.12 4.02
N GLY A 172 13.42 -0.08 5.33
CA GLY A 172 14.29 -1.03 6.02
C GLY A 172 13.81 -2.47 5.88
N GLU A 173 12.51 -2.72 6.07
CA GLU A 173 11.93 -4.06 5.91
C GLU A 173 12.00 -4.53 4.44
N ALA A 174 11.71 -3.64 3.48
CA ALA A 174 11.80 -3.98 2.06
C ALA A 174 13.23 -4.40 1.66
N ARG A 175 14.25 -3.66 2.09
CA ARG A 175 15.66 -3.96 1.81
C ARG A 175 16.12 -5.28 2.43
N THR A 176 15.68 -5.59 3.66
CA THR A 176 16.17 -6.76 4.40
C THR A 176 15.48 -8.05 4.03
N THR A 177 14.21 -7.99 3.59
CA THR A 177 13.39 -9.19 3.34
C THR A 177 13.02 -9.41 1.87
N GLY A 178 13.32 -8.45 0.98
CA GLY A 178 12.82 -8.46 -0.39
C GLY A 178 11.31 -8.27 -0.50
N LEU A 179 10.69 -7.64 0.50
CA LEU A 179 9.27 -7.35 0.55
C LEU A 179 8.88 -6.43 -0.61
N THR A 180 7.84 -6.82 -1.36
CA THR A 180 7.20 -5.90 -2.31
C THR A 180 6.34 -4.92 -1.54
N VAL A 181 6.49 -3.64 -1.81
CA VAL A 181 5.69 -2.58 -1.16
C VAL A 181 4.96 -1.78 -2.22
N VAL A 182 3.66 -1.53 -2.02
CA VAL A 182 2.90 -0.54 -2.78
C VAL A 182 2.42 0.52 -1.80
N HIS A 183 2.94 1.72 -1.93
CA HIS A 183 2.61 2.86 -1.08
C HIS A 183 1.81 3.88 -1.90
N SER A 184 0.55 4.09 -1.54
CA SER A 184 -0.26 5.15 -2.16
C SER A 184 0.00 6.50 -1.51
N SER A 185 0.09 7.55 -2.34
CA SER A 185 0.17 8.94 -1.90
C SER A 185 -0.55 9.86 -2.89
N HIS A 186 -1.07 10.97 -2.39
CA HIS A 186 -1.56 12.08 -3.21
C HIS A 186 -0.52 13.20 -3.37
N SER A 187 0.61 13.11 -2.65
CA SER A 187 1.71 14.07 -2.67
C SER A 187 2.98 13.46 -3.23
N VAL A 188 3.55 14.11 -4.23
CA VAL A 188 4.83 13.70 -4.82
C VAL A 188 5.98 13.87 -3.83
N ALA A 189 5.91 14.91 -2.98
CA ALA A 189 6.92 15.17 -1.96
C ALA A 189 7.00 14.06 -0.87
N GLU A 190 5.97 13.23 -0.76
CA GLU A 190 5.93 12.09 0.16
C GLU A 190 6.55 10.81 -0.45
N LEU A 191 6.88 10.84 -1.74
CA LEU A 191 7.49 9.70 -2.38
C LEU A 191 8.87 9.45 -1.82
N ASN A 192 9.03 8.26 -1.27
CA ASN A 192 10.31 7.84 -0.72
C ASN A 192 11.37 7.83 -1.83
N ARG A 193 12.57 8.30 -1.50
CA ARG A 193 13.76 8.23 -2.38
C ARG A 193 14.13 6.79 -2.76
N ASP A 194 13.62 5.81 -2.02
CA ASP A 194 13.83 4.38 -2.24
C ASP A 194 12.80 3.74 -3.19
N CYS A 195 11.92 4.54 -3.82
CA CYS A 195 10.97 4.05 -4.81
C CYS A 195 11.70 3.67 -6.11
N ASP A 196 11.57 2.43 -6.52
CA ASP A 196 12.17 1.90 -7.75
C ASP A 196 11.15 1.67 -8.87
N HIS A 197 9.86 1.76 -8.56
CA HIS A 197 8.77 1.58 -9.52
C HIS A 197 7.67 2.63 -9.28
N LEU A 198 7.15 3.20 -10.36
CA LEU A 198 6.12 4.24 -10.33
C LEU A 198 4.84 3.75 -10.98
N VAL A 199 3.71 4.07 -10.37
CA VAL A 199 2.36 3.93 -10.96
C VAL A 199 1.62 5.23 -10.73
N VAL A 200 1.21 5.89 -11.81
CA VAL A 200 0.39 7.11 -11.75
C VAL A 200 -1.03 6.78 -12.20
N ILE A 201 -2.00 7.09 -11.32
CA ILE A 201 -3.41 6.88 -11.59
C ILE A 201 -4.12 8.24 -11.63
N ARG A 202 -4.93 8.44 -12.67
CA ARG A 202 -5.75 9.64 -12.90
C ARG A 202 -7.04 9.26 -13.61
N ASP A 203 -8.13 9.89 -13.24
CA ASP A 203 -9.45 9.69 -13.88
C ASP A 203 -9.85 8.22 -14.00
N ALA A 204 -9.64 7.47 -12.92
CA ALA A 204 -9.93 6.03 -12.81
C ALA A 204 -9.04 5.11 -13.68
N ALA A 205 -7.98 5.61 -14.31
CA ALA A 205 -7.11 4.84 -15.19
C ALA A 205 -5.63 4.99 -14.79
N VAL A 206 -4.82 3.97 -15.05
CA VAL A 206 -3.36 4.05 -14.96
C VAL A 206 -2.86 4.80 -16.20
N VAL A 207 -2.19 5.94 -15.99
CA VAL A 207 -1.68 6.80 -17.07
C VAL A 207 -0.17 6.64 -17.28
N LEU A 208 0.55 6.13 -16.26
CA LEU A 208 1.97 5.81 -16.32
C LEU A 208 2.27 4.68 -15.36
N ALA A 209 3.03 3.67 -15.80
CA ALA A 209 3.56 2.62 -14.93
C ALA A 209 4.90 2.12 -15.47
N GLY A 210 5.86 1.88 -14.55
CA GLY A 210 7.16 1.31 -14.91
C GLY A 210 8.25 1.57 -13.88
N ASP A 211 9.42 0.98 -14.14
CA ASP A 211 10.63 1.22 -13.34
C ASP A 211 11.01 2.71 -13.42
N VAL A 212 11.31 3.33 -12.27
CA VAL A 212 11.67 4.75 -12.18
C VAL A 212 12.82 5.07 -13.13
N ALA A 213 13.86 4.22 -13.20
CA ALA A 213 14.99 4.39 -14.09
C ALA A 213 14.63 4.40 -15.60
N ARG A 214 13.44 3.89 -15.96
CA ARG A 214 12.94 3.86 -17.35
C ARG A 214 11.95 4.97 -17.64
N VAL A 215 11.09 5.31 -16.66
CA VAL A 215 10.01 6.30 -16.85
C VAL A 215 10.46 7.72 -16.58
N VAL A 216 11.59 7.90 -15.87
CA VAL A 216 12.20 9.22 -15.62
C VAL A 216 13.35 9.42 -16.61
N PRO A 217 13.19 10.27 -17.63
CA PRO A 217 14.27 10.55 -18.59
C PRO A 217 15.48 11.21 -17.93
N PRO A 218 16.70 11.03 -18.47
CA PRO A 218 17.88 11.75 -18.00
C PRO A 218 17.64 13.27 -17.95
N GLY A 219 18.01 13.90 -16.84
CA GLY A 219 17.87 15.35 -16.65
C GLY A 219 16.48 15.82 -16.21
N ARG A 220 15.54 14.91 -16.02
CA ARG A 220 14.25 15.22 -15.36
C ARG A 220 14.20 14.62 -13.96
N ASP A 221 13.50 15.30 -13.07
CA ASP A 221 13.17 14.77 -11.76
C ASP A 221 11.86 13.96 -11.77
N LEU A 222 11.70 13.10 -10.78
CA LEU A 222 10.51 12.24 -10.62
C LEU A 222 9.24 13.08 -10.48
N GLU A 223 9.31 14.21 -9.78
CA GLU A 223 8.18 15.12 -9.57
C GLU A 223 7.66 15.69 -10.88
N GLY A 224 8.53 16.20 -11.72
CA GLY A 224 8.19 16.75 -13.04
C GLY A 224 7.53 15.71 -13.95
N VAL A 225 8.00 14.44 -13.91
CA VAL A 225 7.39 13.33 -14.67
C VAL A 225 5.98 13.03 -14.19
N ILE A 226 5.78 12.99 -12.87
CA ILE A 226 4.45 12.73 -12.29
C ILE A 226 3.49 13.87 -12.62
N LEU A 227 3.92 15.14 -12.44
CA LEU A 227 3.10 16.30 -12.75
C LEU A 227 2.73 16.34 -14.24
N ALA A 228 3.66 16.01 -15.14
CA ALA A 228 3.37 15.90 -16.56
C ALA A 228 2.33 14.79 -16.86
N ALA A 229 2.46 13.62 -16.23
CA ALA A 229 1.51 12.53 -16.37
C ALA A 229 0.11 12.89 -15.84
N LEU A 230 0.05 13.66 -14.75
CA LEU A 230 -1.19 14.17 -14.19
C LEU A 230 -1.80 15.33 -15.00
N GLY A 231 -1.00 16.14 -15.68
CA GLY A 231 -1.45 17.28 -16.51
C GLY A 231 -1.81 16.91 -17.95
N ALA A 232 -1.34 15.78 -18.48
CA ALA A 232 -1.65 15.38 -19.86
C ALA A 232 -3.15 15.02 -20.01
N PRO A 233 -3.81 15.37 -21.15
CA PRO A 233 -5.20 15.00 -21.39
C PRO A 233 -5.34 13.47 -21.37
N SER A 234 -6.38 12.96 -20.69
CA SER A 234 -6.69 11.53 -20.65
C SER A 234 -6.86 11.00 -22.06
N ARG A 235 -6.08 10.02 -22.49
CA ARG A 235 -6.38 9.28 -23.70
C ARG A 235 -7.68 8.54 -23.47
N ALA A 236 -8.78 9.04 -24.05
CA ALA A 236 -10.02 8.31 -24.10
C ALA A 236 -9.73 6.96 -24.78
N VAL A 237 -9.85 5.87 -24.02
CA VAL A 237 -9.92 4.55 -24.62
C VAL A 237 -11.19 4.56 -25.47
N ALA A 238 -11.01 4.53 -26.80
CA ALA A 238 -12.12 4.41 -27.72
C ALA A 238 -12.97 3.19 -27.34
N ALA A 239 -14.28 3.39 -27.39
CA ALA A 239 -15.31 2.44 -27.00
C ALA A 239 -15.27 1.14 -27.83
#